data_447315c3a5a7e3fd2426e3df3515e880
#
_entry.id   447315c3a5a7e3fd2426e3df3515e880
#
_cell.length_a   1.000
_cell.length_b   1.000
_cell.length_c   1.000
_cell.angle_alpha   90.00
_cell.angle_beta   90.00
_cell.angle_gamma   90.00
#
_symmetry.space_group_name_H-M   'P 1'
#
loop_
_entity.id
_entity.type
_entity.pdbx_description
1 polymer ?
#
loop_
_entity_poly.entity_id
_entity_poly.type
_entity_poly.pdbx_seq_one_letter_code
_entity_poly.pdbx_strand_id
1 'polypeptide(L)'
;MSVNRLTAAYDVGRPVLQDVTVTVEPGQMLAVTGRSGAGKSTLLSTIAGLLRPAEGTVTLDGEPLGDRDRAVAQGVVLVPQDNGLATFLTAGENVEVALLANGRGPAESRRLTVECLTALGLAGQRDQLVEELSGGQQQRTAIARGLALRGDVLLADEVTSELDAVSRQTVMDLLRKEADRGAAVVFATHDPDAAAVCDAELHLVDGRAEIVRSEPLVDAPTAVRPNASTTARA
;
A
#
# COMPACT_ATOMS: atom_id res chain seq x y z
N MET A 1 2.09 -9.19 -8.57
CA MET A 1 2.71 -7.93 -9.04
C MET A 1 4.19 -8.15 -9.29
N SER A 2 4.75 -7.62 -10.39
CA SER A 2 6.18 -7.77 -10.70
C SER A 2 6.81 -6.45 -11.09
N VAL A 3 7.99 -6.19 -10.54
CA VAL A 3 8.91 -5.10 -10.91
C VAL A 3 10.09 -5.72 -11.63
N ASN A 4 10.40 -5.28 -12.85
CA ASN A 4 11.43 -5.89 -13.68
C ASN A 4 12.44 -4.84 -14.15
N ARG A 5 13.70 -4.98 -13.71
CA ARG A 5 14.85 -4.14 -14.06
C ARG A 5 14.56 -2.63 -13.95
N LEU A 6 13.89 -2.27 -12.88
CA LEU A 6 13.42 -0.92 -12.64
C LEU A 6 14.57 0.04 -12.35
N THR A 7 14.69 1.09 -13.16
CA THR A 7 15.51 2.26 -12.90
C THR A 7 14.61 3.48 -12.80
N ALA A 8 14.71 4.23 -11.70
CA ALA A 8 13.87 5.39 -11.45
C ALA A 8 14.70 6.60 -10.97
N ALA A 9 14.35 7.78 -11.46
CA ALA A 9 15.02 9.04 -11.17
C ALA A 9 14.00 10.18 -11.12
N TYR A 10 14.21 11.15 -10.24
CA TYR A 10 13.47 12.42 -10.26
C TYR A 10 14.11 13.41 -11.24
N ASP A 11 15.45 13.37 -11.36
CA ASP A 11 16.22 14.21 -12.26
C ASP A 11 16.95 13.36 -13.31
N VAL A 12 17.09 13.91 -14.52
CA VAL A 12 17.80 13.25 -15.61
C VAL A 12 19.26 13.01 -15.21
N GLY A 13 19.71 11.75 -15.33
CA GLY A 13 21.10 11.35 -15.07
C GLY A 13 21.45 11.11 -13.60
N ARG A 14 20.48 11.14 -12.68
CA ARG A 14 20.67 10.81 -11.26
C ARG A 14 19.67 9.76 -10.81
N PRO A 15 19.88 8.50 -11.14
CA PRO A 15 18.98 7.44 -10.72
C PRO A 15 19.00 7.25 -9.20
N VAL A 16 17.79 7.18 -8.60
CA VAL A 16 17.59 6.82 -7.19
C VAL A 16 17.47 5.32 -7.03
N LEU A 17 16.89 4.65 -8.03
CA LEU A 17 16.83 3.19 -8.12
C LEU A 17 17.53 2.72 -9.39
N GLN A 18 18.24 1.59 -9.30
CA GLN A 18 19.02 1.03 -10.41
C GLN A 18 18.81 -0.48 -10.50
N ASP A 19 18.24 -0.93 -11.62
CA ASP A 19 18.06 -2.35 -11.99
C ASP A 19 17.36 -3.20 -10.89
N VAL A 20 16.35 -2.62 -10.25
CA VAL A 20 15.60 -3.30 -9.19
C VAL A 20 14.63 -4.31 -9.81
N THR A 21 14.71 -5.56 -9.38
CA THR A 21 13.81 -6.64 -9.80
C THR A 21 13.26 -7.35 -8.58
N VAL A 22 11.92 -7.40 -8.47
CA VAL A 22 11.21 -8.10 -7.40
C VAL A 22 9.82 -8.51 -7.85
N THR A 23 9.35 -9.66 -7.38
CA THR A 23 7.96 -10.14 -7.56
C THR A 23 7.33 -10.30 -6.19
N VAL A 24 6.07 -9.88 -6.08
CA VAL A 24 5.23 -10.05 -4.89
C VAL A 24 3.98 -10.79 -5.33
N GLU A 25 3.80 -11.99 -4.81
CA GLU A 25 2.65 -12.82 -5.14
C GLU A 25 1.38 -12.35 -4.41
N PRO A 26 0.18 -12.65 -4.95
CA PRO A 26 -1.06 -12.46 -4.20
C PRO A 26 -1.00 -13.19 -2.86
N GLY A 27 -1.37 -12.51 -1.77
CA GLY A 27 -1.28 -13.07 -0.42
C GLY A 27 0.06 -12.91 0.27
N GLN A 28 1.06 -12.38 -0.43
CA GLN A 28 2.40 -12.17 0.13
C GLN A 28 2.56 -10.76 0.70
N MET A 29 3.31 -10.67 1.79
CA MET A 29 3.72 -9.43 2.41
C MET A 29 5.24 -9.26 2.26
N LEU A 30 5.67 -8.29 1.45
CA LEU A 30 7.07 -7.94 1.22
C LEU A 30 7.47 -6.74 2.07
N ALA A 31 8.49 -6.88 2.89
CA ALA A 31 9.18 -5.75 3.50
C ALA A 31 10.19 -5.14 2.50
N VAL A 32 10.17 -3.82 2.37
CA VAL A 32 11.22 -3.05 1.69
C VAL A 32 12.00 -2.30 2.76
N THR A 33 13.23 -2.73 3.02
CA THR A 33 14.09 -2.17 4.05
C THR A 33 15.24 -1.36 3.46
N GLY A 34 15.95 -0.64 4.29
CA GLY A 34 17.10 0.19 3.89
C GLY A 34 17.13 1.51 4.64
N ARG A 35 18.29 2.17 4.61
CA ARG A 35 18.50 3.46 5.27
C ARG A 35 17.57 4.54 4.70
N SER A 36 17.40 5.66 5.45
CA SER A 36 16.74 6.84 4.89
C SER A 36 17.47 7.28 3.61
N GLY A 37 16.71 7.59 2.55
CA GLY A 37 17.26 7.93 1.24
C GLY A 37 17.67 6.74 0.36
N ALA A 38 17.53 5.48 0.79
CA ALA A 38 17.90 4.31 -0.02
C ALA A 38 16.98 4.06 -1.24
N GLY A 39 15.85 4.77 -1.37
CA GLY A 39 14.94 4.66 -2.49
C GLY A 39 13.62 3.92 -2.20
N LYS A 40 13.30 3.60 -0.93
CA LYS A 40 12.08 2.88 -0.54
C LYS A 40 10.81 3.58 -1.05
N SER A 41 10.63 4.85 -0.70
CA SER A 41 9.48 5.67 -1.15
C SER A 41 9.47 5.86 -2.68
N THR A 42 10.64 5.92 -3.31
CA THR A 42 10.77 5.99 -4.78
C THR A 42 10.27 4.71 -5.43
N LEU A 43 10.57 3.54 -4.87
CA LEU A 43 10.06 2.25 -5.34
C LEU A 43 8.53 2.21 -5.24
N LEU A 44 7.97 2.53 -4.07
CA LEU A 44 6.53 2.55 -3.86
C LEU A 44 5.83 3.56 -4.77
N SER A 45 6.39 4.76 -4.92
CA SER A 45 5.85 5.80 -5.82
C SER A 45 5.85 5.35 -7.28
N THR A 46 6.89 4.62 -7.70
CA THR A 46 6.96 4.09 -9.07
C THR A 46 5.92 2.98 -9.29
N ILE A 47 5.76 2.06 -8.32
CA ILE A 47 4.72 1.02 -8.37
C ILE A 47 3.32 1.67 -8.38
N ALA A 48 3.11 2.73 -7.60
CA ALA A 48 1.84 3.47 -7.56
C ALA A 48 1.55 4.32 -8.82
N GLY A 49 2.47 4.35 -9.82
CA GLY A 49 2.34 5.15 -11.03
C GLY A 49 2.50 6.65 -10.83
N LEU A 50 3.02 7.08 -9.67
CA LEU A 50 3.31 8.49 -9.35
C LEU A 50 4.63 8.97 -9.95
N LEU A 51 5.58 8.05 -10.12
CA LEU A 51 6.86 8.30 -10.78
C LEU A 51 7.00 7.35 -11.97
N ARG A 52 7.23 7.91 -13.16
CA ARG A 52 7.47 7.09 -14.35
C ARG A 52 8.88 6.47 -14.28
N PRO A 53 9.03 5.16 -14.50
CA PRO A 53 10.35 4.54 -14.59
C PRO A 53 11.15 5.12 -15.75
N ALA A 54 12.45 5.33 -15.56
CA ALA A 54 13.39 5.69 -16.63
C ALA A 54 13.70 4.46 -17.51
N GLU A 55 13.81 3.27 -16.87
CA GLU A 55 13.99 1.98 -17.52
C GLU A 55 13.23 0.90 -16.74
N GLY A 56 12.95 -0.22 -17.40
CA GLY A 56 12.24 -1.34 -16.80
C GLY A 56 10.72 -1.17 -16.80
N THR A 57 10.03 -2.06 -16.12
CA THR A 57 8.55 -2.11 -16.10
C THR A 57 8.02 -2.55 -14.75
N VAL A 58 6.81 -2.07 -14.43
CA VAL A 58 5.98 -2.57 -13.32
C VAL A 58 4.71 -3.14 -13.92
N THR A 59 4.38 -4.39 -13.57
CA THR A 59 3.21 -5.09 -14.08
C THR A 59 2.38 -5.69 -12.94
N LEU A 60 1.06 -5.74 -13.15
CA LEU A 60 0.12 -6.50 -12.33
C LEU A 60 -0.61 -7.49 -13.25
N ASP A 61 -0.57 -8.79 -12.91
CA ASP A 61 -1.14 -9.87 -13.72
C ASP A 61 -0.67 -9.85 -15.20
N GLY A 62 0.60 -9.42 -15.42
CA GLY A 62 1.20 -9.30 -16.75
C GLY A 62 0.92 -7.98 -17.48
N GLU A 63 -0.02 -7.17 -17.00
CA GLU A 63 -0.38 -5.88 -17.59
C GLU A 63 0.45 -4.74 -16.99
N PRO A 64 1.01 -3.82 -17.80
CA PRO A 64 1.75 -2.67 -17.28
C PRO A 64 0.89 -1.76 -16.42
N LEU A 65 1.38 -1.35 -15.25
CA LEU A 65 0.70 -0.38 -14.38
C LEU A 65 0.68 1.03 -14.98
N GLY A 66 1.76 1.42 -15.65
CA GLY A 66 1.81 2.68 -16.41
C GLY A 66 1.82 3.93 -15.52
N ASP A 67 0.73 4.71 -15.59
CA ASP A 67 0.56 5.94 -14.80
C ASP A 67 -0.37 5.72 -13.58
N ARG A 68 -0.58 6.80 -12.81
CA ARG A 68 -1.40 6.76 -11.60
C ARG A 68 -2.83 6.32 -11.83
N ASP A 69 -3.47 6.82 -12.91
CA ASP A 69 -4.88 6.50 -13.17
C ASP A 69 -5.05 5.02 -13.50
N ARG A 70 -4.13 4.47 -14.28
CA ARG A 70 -4.10 3.05 -14.61
C ARG A 70 -3.78 2.19 -13.38
N ALA A 71 -2.83 2.59 -12.56
CA ALA A 71 -2.49 1.88 -11.32
C ALA A 71 -3.70 1.83 -10.37
N VAL A 72 -4.40 2.95 -10.18
CA VAL A 72 -5.65 3.00 -9.38
C VAL A 72 -6.74 2.11 -9.97
N ALA A 73 -6.95 2.17 -11.28
CA ALA A 73 -7.95 1.33 -11.96
C ALA A 73 -7.66 -0.18 -11.84
N GLN A 74 -6.39 -0.55 -11.68
CA GLN A 74 -5.94 -1.93 -11.44
C GLN A 74 -5.88 -2.30 -9.94
N GLY A 75 -6.38 -1.44 -9.05
CA GLY A 75 -6.47 -1.74 -7.62
C GLY A 75 -5.20 -1.49 -6.83
N VAL A 76 -4.27 -0.65 -7.32
CA VAL A 76 -3.08 -0.25 -6.55
C VAL A 76 -3.42 0.88 -5.59
N VAL A 77 -3.27 0.63 -4.31
CA VAL A 77 -3.49 1.57 -3.21
C VAL A 77 -2.16 1.93 -2.56
N LEU A 78 -1.91 3.23 -2.35
CA LEU A 78 -0.73 3.74 -1.63
C LEU A 78 -1.18 4.46 -0.36
N VAL A 79 -0.60 4.08 0.76
CA VAL A 79 -0.59 4.84 2.01
C VAL A 79 0.79 5.51 2.11
N PRO A 80 0.89 6.83 1.85
CA PRO A 80 2.17 7.52 1.84
C PRO A 80 2.63 7.87 3.25
N GLN A 81 3.92 8.16 3.41
CA GLN A 81 4.55 8.54 4.68
C GLN A 81 4.00 9.85 5.27
N ASP A 82 3.62 10.81 4.41
CA ASP A 82 3.06 12.11 4.81
C ASP A 82 1.54 12.07 5.09
N ASN A 83 0.98 10.86 5.22
CA ASN A 83 -0.44 10.58 5.39
C ASN A 83 -1.34 11.01 4.22
N GLY A 84 -1.02 12.08 3.48
CA GLY A 84 -1.80 12.59 2.34
C GLY A 84 -3.28 12.86 2.66
N LEU A 85 -3.59 13.31 3.88
CA LEU A 85 -4.95 13.62 4.33
C LEU A 85 -5.34 15.06 3.97
N ALA A 86 -6.59 15.28 3.65
CA ALA A 86 -7.17 16.61 3.53
C ALA A 86 -7.47 17.16 4.94
N THR A 87 -6.74 18.17 5.37
CA THR A 87 -6.76 18.68 6.75
C THR A 87 -8.09 19.32 7.12
N PHE A 88 -8.81 19.87 6.13
CA PHE A 88 -10.13 20.51 6.29
C PHE A 88 -11.32 19.53 6.28
N LEU A 89 -11.05 18.24 6.12
CA LEU A 89 -12.02 17.15 6.24
C LEU A 89 -11.87 16.44 7.59
N THR A 90 -12.95 15.81 8.06
CA THR A 90 -12.89 14.93 9.22
C THR A 90 -12.14 13.61 8.90
N ALA A 91 -11.79 12.85 9.93
CA ALA A 91 -11.22 11.52 9.75
C ALA A 91 -12.16 10.63 8.91
N GLY A 92 -13.45 10.66 9.19
CA GLY A 92 -14.45 9.89 8.46
C GLY A 92 -14.57 10.32 7.00
N GLU A 93 -14.63 11.62 6.74
CA GLU A 93 -14.73 12.17 5.38
C GLU A 93 -13.52 11.85 4.53
N ASN A 94 -12.30 11.85 5.10
CA ASN A 94 -11.09 11.43 4.38
C ASN A 94 -11.16 9.98 3.88
N VAL A 95 -11.79 9.09 4.61
CA VAL A 95 -12.01 7.70 4.20
C VAL A 95 -13.17 7.61 3.21
N GLU A 96 -14.31 8.24 3.52
CA GLU A 96 -15.54 8.14 2.74
C GLU A 96 -15.37 8.71 1.33
N VAL A 97 -14.71 9.88 1.18
CA VAL A 97 -14.46 10.50 -0.13
C VAL A 97 -13.59 9.60 -1.02
N ALA A 98 -12.59 8.93 -0.47
CA ALA A 98 -11.76 8.01 -1.24
C ALA A 98 -12.57 6.80 -1.75
N LEU A 99 -13.48 6.27 -0.95
CA LEU A 99 -14.36 5.18 -1.34
C LEU A 99 -15.37 5.60 -2.42
N LEU A 100 -15.97 6.79 -2.29
CA LEU A 100 -16.87 7.35 -3.27
C LEU A 100 -16.16 7.61 -4.61
N ALA A 101 -14.96 8.18 -4.58
CA ALA A 101 -14.12 8.39 -5.76
C ALA A 101 -13.73 7.06 -6.45
N ASN A 102 -13.63 5.98 -5.68
CA ASN A 102 -13.39 4.62 -6.19
C ASN A 102 -14.69 3.91 -6.65
N GLY A 103 -15.82 4.62 -6.77
CA GLY A 103 -17.08 4.12 -7.29
C GLY A 103 -17.93 3.32 -6.29
N ARG A 104 -17.61 3.33 -4.99
CA ARG A 104 -18.45 2.71 -3.96
C ARG A 104 -19.71 3.52 -3.71
N GLY A 105 -20.83 2.84 -3.46
CA GLY A 105 -22.07 3.52 -3.10
C GLY A 105 -22.01 4.18 -1.71
N PRO A 106 -22.81 5.25 -1.44
CA PRO A 106 -22.74 6.00 -0.18
C PRO A 106 -22.97 5.16 1.09
N ALA A 107 -23.88 4.20 1.03
CA ALA A 107 -24.19 3.34 2.19
C ALA A 107 -23.02 2.40 2.52
N GLU A 108 -22.41 1.81 1.49
CA GLU A 108 -21.23 0.95 1.62
C GLU A 108 -20.02 1.75 2.10
N SER A 109 -19.79 2.94 1.54
CA SER A 109 -18.71 3.84 1.93
C SER A 109 -18.78 4.18 3.42
N ARG A 110 -19.95 4.59 3.92
CA ARG A 110 -20.16 4.85 5.35
C ARG A 110 -19.87 3.62 6.22
N ARG A 111 -20.35 2.45 5.82
CA ARG A 111 -20.13 1.19 6.56
C ARG A 111 -18.65 0.86 6.65
N LEU A 112 -17.92 0.88 5.51
CA LEU A 112 -16.48 0.59 5.45
C LEU A 112 -15.67 1.63 6.23
N THR A 113 -16.04 2.90 6.18
CA THR A 113 -15.41 3.98 6.95
C THR A 113 -15.48 3.69 8.46
N VAL A 114 -16.66 3.35 8.96
CA VAL A 114 -16.84 3.01 10.40
C VAL A 114 -16.06 1.76 10.75
N GLU A 115 -16.11 0.72 9.92
CA GLU A 115 -15.40 -0.54 10.12
C GLU A 115 -13.86 -0.30 10.25
N CYS A 116 -13.26 0.40 9.28
CA CYS A 116 -11.80 0.62 9.25
C CYS A 116 -11.34 1.57 10.37
N LEU A 117 -12.06 2.65 10.64
CA LEU A 117 -11.71 3.56 11.75
C LEU A 117 -11.83 2.85 13.10
N THR A 118 -12.86 2.02 13.30
CA THR A 118 -13.02 1.24 14.53
C THR A 118 -11.90 0.23 14.71
N ALA A 119 -11.51 -0.48 13.65
CA ALA A 119 -10.40 -1.44 13.69
C ALA A 119 -9.05 -0.80 14.09
N LEU A 120 -8.89 0.50 13.81
CA LEU A 120 -7.70 1.30 14.17
C LEU A 120 -7.87 2.14 15.43
N GLY A 121 -8.94 1.89 16.23
CA GLY A 121 -9.19 2.59 17.48
C GLY A 121 -9.57 4.05 17.34
N LEU A 122 -10.16 4.44 16.19
CA LEU A 122 -10.54 5.82 15.86
C LEU A 122 -12.07 6.04 15.81
N ALA A 123 -12.86 5.14 16.39
CA ALA A 123 -14.33 5.27 16.38
C ALA A 123 -14.82 6.60 16.97
N GLY A 124 -14.17 7.09 18.03
CA GLY A 124 -14.49 8.36 18.70
C GLY A 124 -13.95 9.60 17.97
N GLN A 125 -13.04 9.45 17.01
CA GLN A 125 -12.42 10.53 16.25
C GLN A 125 -13.03 10.71 14.86
N ARG A 126 -14.01 9.89 14.48
CA ARG A 126 -14.56 9.88 13.11
C ARG A 126 -14.99 11.27 12.62
N ASP A 127 -15.64 12.03 13.49
CA ASP A 127 -16.24 13.34 13.16
C ASP A 127 -15.32 14.52 13.55
N GLN A 128 -14.05 14.26 13.96
CA GLN A 128 -13.03 15.29 14.24
C GLN A 128 -12.29 15.67 12.95
N LEU A 129 -11.97 16.95 12.80
CA LEU A 129 -11.13 17.44 11.72
C LEU A 129 -9.73 16.84 11.83
N VAL A 130 -9.09 16.57 10.68
CA VAL A 130 -7.72 16.01 10.66
C VAL A 130 -6.72 16.90 11.40
N GLU A 131 -6.89 18.23 11.34
CA GLU A 131 -6.01 19.17 12.06
C GLU A 131 -6.16 19.11 13.59
N GLU A 132 -7.24 18.53 14.10
CA GLU A 132 -7.47 18.33 15.54
C GLU A 132 -6.90 16.98 16.04
N LEU A 133 -6.48 16.10 15.13
CA LEU A 133 -5.95 14.78 15.45
C LEU A 133 -4.46 14.86 15.79
N SER A 134 -4.02 14.01 16.74
CA SER A 134 -2.58 13.77 16.96
C SER A 134 -1.93 13.12 15.73
N GLY A 135 -0.60 13.23 15.58
CA GLY A 135 0.14 12.62 14.47
C GLY A 135 -0.15 11.13 14.31
N GLY A 136 -0.14 10.36 15.40
CA GLY A 136 -0.49 8.94 15.36
C GLY A 136 -1.96 8.66 15.00
N GLN A 137 -2.91 9.57 15.33
CA GLN A 137 -4.30 9.45 14.89
C GLN A 137 -4.43 9.77 13.39
N GLN A 138 -3.72 10.78 12.90
CA GLN A 138 -3.66 11.09 11.48
C GLN A 138 -3.09 9.92 10.68
N GLN A 139 -1.99 9.34 11.13
CA GLN A 139 -1.39 8.18 10.51
C GLN A 139 -2.35 6.99 10.45
N ARG A 140 -3.03 6.65 11.57
CA ARG A 140 -4.05 5.60 11.57
C ARG A 140 -5.25 5.94 10.67
N THR A 141 -5.64 7.22 10.52
CA THR A 141 -6.68 7.63 9.57
C THR A 141 -6.26 7.38 8.12
N ALA A 142 -5.01 7.69 7.76
CA ALA A 142 -4.47 7.40 6.43
C ALA A 142 -4.43 5.90 6.14
N ILE A 143 -4.06 5.09 7.13
CA ILE A 143 -4.10 3.63 7.02
C ILE A 143 -5.56 3.14 6.85
N ALA A 144 -6.52 3.66 7.65
CA ALA A 144 -7.94 3.33 7.51
C ALA A 144 -8.44 3.59 6.08
N ARG A 145 -8.06 4.73 5.49
CA ARG A 145 -8.39 5.09 4.11
C ARG A 145 -7.83 4.07 3.12
N GLY A 146 -6.56 3.68 3.28
CA GLY A 146 -5.93 2.68 2.41
C GLY A 146 -6.60 1.31 2.52
N LEU A 147 -6.82 0.81 3.74
CA LEU A 147 -7.45 -0.49 3.97
C LEU A 147 -8.90 -0.53 3.47
N ALA A 148 -9.66 0.56 3.64
CA ALA A 148 -11.04 0.65 3.20
C ALA A 148 -11.20 0.46 1.68
N LEU A 149 -10.21 0.87 0.88
CA LEU A 149 -10.21 0.73 -0.59
C LEU A 149 -10.12 -0.73 -1.04
N ARG A 150 -9.56 -1.63 -0.21
CA ARG A 150 -9.44 -3.07 -0.49
C ARG A 150 -8.81 -3.36 -1.86
N GLY A 151 -7.66 -2.73 -2.13
CA GLY A 151 -6.93 -2.92 -3.38
C GLY A 151 -6.36 -4.33 -3.57
N ASP A 152 -5.99 -4.67 -4.80
CA ASP A 152 -5.26 -5.90 -5.12
C ASP A 152 -3.77 -5.77 -4.77
N VAL A 153 -3.24 -4.54 -4.74
CA VAL A 153 -1.90 -4.20 -4.25
C VAL A 153 -2.02 -3.10 -3.22
N LEU A 154 -1.47 -3.32 -2.02
CA LEU A 154 -1.39 -2.33 -0.95
C LEU A 154 0.07 -1.95 -0.71
N LEU A 155 0.39 -0.69 -0.95
CA LEU A 155 1.69 -0.09 -0.72
C LEU A 155 1.63 0.76 0.55
N ALA A 156 2.48 0.49 1.53
CA ALA A 156 2.50 1.18 2.81
C ALA A 156 3.91 1.75 3.07
N ASP A 157 4.05 3.08 3.06
CA ASP A 157 5.33 3.76 3.21
C ASP A 157 5.52 4.28 4.63
N GLU A 158 6.36 3.59 5.41
CA GLU A 158 6.73 3.92 6.81
C GLU A 158 5.53 4.20 7.73
N VAL A 159 4.40 3.50 7.50
CA VAL A 159 3.11 3.76 8.17
C VAL A 159 3.08 3.41 9.66
N THR A 160 4.16 2.90 10.23
CA THR A 160 4.26 2.54 11.66
C THR A 160 5.23 3.42 12.44
N SER A 161 5.89 4.38 11.78
CA SER A 161 7.00 5.16 12.36
C SER A 161 6.60 6.03 13.56
N GLU A 162 5.37 6.59 13.56
CA GLU A 162 4.86 7.47 14.61
C GLU A 162 3.92 6.77 15.60
N LEU A 163 3.83 5.43 15.54
CA LEU A 163 2.91 4.67 16.35
C LEU A 163 3.58 4.07 17.58
N ASP A 164 2.83 4.04 18.70
CA ASP A 164 3.19 3.23 19.85
C ASP A 164 3.17 1.72 19.53
N ALA A 165 3.73 0.89 20.39
CA ALA A 165 3.88 -0.55 20.16
C ALA A 165 2.55 -1.27 19.93
N VAL A 166 1.48 -0.89 20.66
CA VAL A 166 0.16 -1.50 20.53
C VAL A 166 -0.49 -1.14 19.20
N SER A 167 -0.46 0.14 18.83
CA SER A 167 -0.97 0.64 17.55
C SER A 167 -0.19 0.04 16.37
N ARG A 168 1.14 -0.07 16.49
CA ARG A 168 2.00 -0.72 15.49
C ARG A 168 1.58 -2.17 15.26
N GLN A 169 1.43 -2.97 16.34
CA GLN A 169 0.99 -4.36 16.22
C GLN A 169 -0.38 -4.45 15.54
N THR A 170 -1.32 -3.61 15.92
CA THR A 170 -2.65 -3.55 15.28
C THR A 170 -2.54 -3.29 13.78
N VAL A 171 -1.69 -2.35 13.35
CA VAL A 171 -1.47 -2.06 11.93
C VAL A 171 -0.85 -3.26 11.22
N MET A 172 0.18 -3.89 11.80
CA MET A 172 0.80 -5.08 11.20
C MET A 172 -0.20 -6.22 11.03
N ASP A 173 -1.07 -6.47 12.03
CA ASP A 173 -2.12 -7.47 11.96
C ASP A 173 -3.15 -7.16 10.84
N LEU A 174 -3.46 -5.88 10.62
CA LEU A 174 -4.37 -5.44 9.56
C LEU A 174 -3.73 -5.56 8.17
N LEU A 175 -2.44 -5.23 8.02
CA LEU A 175 -1.70 -5.45 6.77
C LEU A 175 -1.62 -6.95 6.43
N ARG A 176 -1.39 -7.82 7.45
CA ARG A 176 -1.42 -9.27 7.27
C ARG A 176 -2.80 -9.75 6.83
N LYS A 177 -3.89 -9.25 7.42
CA LYS A 177 -5.26 -9.58 6.98
C LYS A 177 -5.53 -9.19 5.52
N GLU A 178 -4.95 -8.08 5.04
CA GLU A 178 -5.06 -7.72 3.63
C GLU A 178 -4.29 -8.70 2.74
N ALA A 179 -3.10 -9.14 3.16
CA ALA A 179 -2.38 -10.21 2.46
C ALA A 179 -3.19 -11.52 2.48
N ASP A 180 -3.70 -11.95 3.63
CA ASP A 180 -4.53 -13.17 3.77
C ASP A 180 -5.80 -13.12 2.90
N ARG A 181 -6.33 -11.91 2.61
CA ARG A 181 -7.43 -11.69 1.66
C ARG A 181 -7.01 -11.92 0.20
N GLY A 182 -5.72 -11.98 -0.08
CA GLY A 182 -5.14 -12.17 -1.40
C GLY A 182 -4.51 -10.91 -2.01
N ALA A 183 -4.41 -9.80 -1.28
CA ALA A 183 -3.68 -8.63 -1.75
C ALA A 183 -2.16 -8.89 -1.74
N ALA A 184 -1.42 -8.33 -2.70
CA ALA A 184 0.03 -8.19 -2.60
C ALA A 184 0.34 -6.97 -1.74
N VAL A 185 0.99 -7.15 -0.59
CA VAL A 185 1.32 -6.07 0.33
C VAL A 185 2.81 -5.74 0.24
N VAL A 186 3.15 -4.48 -0.02
CA VAL A 186 4.52 -3.97 0.00
C VAL A 186 4.65 -2.94 1.12
N PHE A 187 5.44 -3.25 2.12
CA PHE A 187 5.60 -2.44 3.32
C PHE A 187 7.04 -1.91 3.42
N ALA A 188 7.21 -0.61 3.21
CA ALA A 188 8.50 0.05 3.42
C ALA A 188 8.67 0.39 4.90
N THR A 189 9.80 -0.01 5.46
CA THR A 189 10.12 0.22 6.87
C THR A 189 11.62 0.27 7.11
N HIS A 190 12.04 0.95 8.17
CA HIS A 190 13.38 0.86 8.74
C HIS A 190 13.42 0.07 10.06
N ASP A 191 12.27 -0.45 10.50
CA ASP A 191 12.13 -1.25 11.71
C ASP A 191 12.35 -2.74 11.38
N PRO A 192 13.44 -3.37 11.88
CA PRO A 192 13.74 -4.77 11.60
C PRO A 192 12.72 -5.74 12.19
N ASP A 193 12.08 -5.39 13.32
CA ASP A 193 11.07 -6.25 13.92
C ASP A 193 9.80 -6.29 13.07
N ALA A 194 9.41 -5.15 12.49
CA ALA A 194 8.30 -5.07 11.55
C ALA A 194 8.61 -5.79 10.23
N ALA A 195 9.85 -5.74 9.75
CA ALA A 195 10.27 -6.47 8.57
C ALA A 195 10.28 -8.00 8.82
N ALA A 196 10.67 -8.43 10.01
CA ALA A 196 10.80 -9.85 10.36
C ALA A 196 9.48 -10.64 10.27
N VAL A 197 8.31 -9.98 10.41
CA VAL A 197 6.99 -10.62 10.31
C VAL A 197 6.43 -10.67 8.88
N CYS A 198 7.16 -10.11 7.89
CA CYS A 198 6.80 -10.21 6.48
C CYS A 198 7.29 -11.54 5.87
N ASP A 199 6.69 -11.99 4.77
CA ASP A 199 7.05 -13.25 4.10
C ASP A 199 8.37 -13.15 3.32
N ALA A 200 8.68 -11.94 2.84
CA ALA A 200 9.90 -11.66 2.09
C ALA A 200 10.48 -10.30 2.49
N GLU A 201 11.76 -10.11 2.26
CA GLU A 201 12.47 -8.87 2.50
C GLU A 201 13.36 -8.50 1.31
N LEU A 202 13.18 -7.28 0.81
CA LEU A 202 14.03 -6.60 -0.17
C LEU A 202 14.79 -5.49 0.54
N HIS A 203 16.10 -5.62 0.65
CA HIS A 203 16.94 -4.58 1.23
C HIS A 203 17.50 -3.66 0.14
N LEU A 204 17.29 -2.34 0.29
CA LEU A 204 17.82 -1.34 -0.62
C LEU A 204 19.10 -0.71 -0.07
N VAL A 205 20.17 -0.83 -0.86
CA VAL A 205 21.47 -0.18 -0.60
C VAL A 205 21.85 0.66 -1.80
N ASP A 206 21.96 1.96 -1.61
CA ASP A 206 22.35 2.92 -2.68
C ASP A 206 21.54 2.74 -3.98
N GLY A 207 20.22 2.54 -3.84
CA GLY A 207 19.30 2.37 -4.96
C GLY A 207 19.33 0.99 -5.64
N ARG A 208 20.10 0.04 -5.14
CA ARG A 208 20.15 -1.35 -5.61
C ARG A 208 19.47 -2.28 -4.64
N ALA A 209 18.86 -3.32 -5.16
CA ALA A 209 18.11 -4.28 -4.38
C ALA A 209 18.95 -5.54 -4.09
N GLU A 210 18.91 -5.96 -2.82
CA GLU A 210 19.39 -7.26 -2.36
C GLU A 210 18.20 -8.01 -1.75
N ILE A 211 17.87 -9.21 -2.24
CA ILE A 211 16.84 -10.06 -1.64
C ILE A 211 17.46 -10.73 -0.42
N VAL A 212 17.03 -10.32 0.77
CA VAL A 212 17.56 -10.86 2.03
C VAL A 212 16.86 -12.17 2.40
N ARG A 213 15.53 -12.23 2.15
CA ARG A 213 14.70 -13.39 2.45
C ARG A 213 13.56 -13.50 1.44
N SER A 214 13.30 -14.73 0.97
CA SER A 214 12.09 -15.07 0.24
C SER A 214 11.63 -16.44 0.72
N GLU A 215 10.53 -16.50 1.47
CA GLU A 215 9.87 -17.77 1.73
C GLU A 215 8.89 -18.05 0.60
N PRO A 216 8.96 -19.23 -0.05
CA PRO A 216 7.92 -19.64 -0.98
C PRO A 216 6.63 -19.82 -0.18
N LEU A 217 5.52 -19.24 -0.64
CA LEU A 217 4.19 -19.53 -0.07
C LEU A 217 3.99 -21.04 -0.13
N VAL A 218 3.82 -21.66 1.03
CA VAL A 218 3.36 -23.04 1.12
C VAL A 218 1.95 -23.05 0.52
N ASP A 219 1.77 -23.77 -0.60
CA ASP A 219 0.59 -23.88 -1.44
C ASP A 219 -0.71 -23.35 -0.80
N ALA A 220 -1.07 -22.10 -1.10
CA ALA A 220 -2.41 -21.61 -0.83
C ALA A 220 -3.36 -22.26 -1.86
N PRO A 221 -4.52 -22.83 -1.44
CA PRO A 221 -5.47 -23.38 -2.38
C PRO A 221 -5.90 -22.32 -3.37
N THR A 222 -5.75 -22.59 -4.66
CA THR A 222 -6.10 -21.73 -5.78
C THR A 222 -7.52 -21.19 -5.60
N ALA A 223 -7.66 -19.97 -5.13
CA ALA A 223 -8.94 -19.29 -5.04
C ALA A 223 -9.41 -19.00 -6.47
N VAL A 224 -10.36 -19.81 -6.95
CA VAL A 224 -11.05 -19.60 -8.21
C VAL A 224 -11.78 -18.26 -8.13
N ARG A 225 -11.29 -17.26 -8.84
CA ARG A 225 -12.00 -15.97 -9.00
C ARG A 225 -13.36 -16.23 -9.63
N PRO A 226 -14.48 -15.76 -9.08
CA PRO A 226 -15.74 -15.82 -9.78
C PRO A 226 -15.67 -14.91 -11.02
N ASN A 227 -15.84 -15.51 -12.19
CA ASN A 227 -15.94 -14.86 -13.48
C ASN A 227 -16.99 -13.75 -13.38
N ALA A 228 -16.60 -12.49 -13.60
CA ALA A 228 -17.52 -11.39 -13.84
C ALA A 228 -18.22 -11.64 -15.19
N SER A 229 -19.32 -12.38 -15.16
CA SER A 229 -20.15 -12.62 -16.32
C SER A 229 -20.85 -11.33 -16.73
N THR A 230 -20.39 -10.82 -17.85
CA THR A 230 -21.12 -10.08 -18.88
C THR A 230 -22.64 -10.17 -18.69
N THR A 231 -23.24 -9.08 -18.22
CA THR A 231 -24.67 -8.85 -18.48
C THR A 231 -24.77 -8.01 -19.73
N ALA A 232 -24.92 -8.70 -20.88
CA ALA A 232 -25.32 -8.11 -22.14
C ALA A 232 -26.74 -7.53 -22.01
N ARG A 233 -26.90 -6.35 -22.59
CA ARG A 233 -28.17 -5.66 -22.82
C ARG A 233 -29.16 -6.54 -23.62
N ALA A 234 -30.38 -6.52 -23.21
CA ALA A 234 -31.57 -6.53 -24.04
C ALA A 234 -32.60 -5.56 -23.47
#